data_f45da3eacfac70769105e02d58798816
#
_entry.id   f45da3eacfac70769105e02d58798816
#
_cell.length_a   1.000
_cell.length_b   1.000
_cell.length_c   1.000
_cell.angle_alpha   90.00
_cell.angle_beta   90.00
_cell.angle_gamma   90.00
#
_symmetry.space_group_name_H-M   'P 1'
#
loop_
_entity.id
_entity.type
_entity.pdbx_description
1 polymer ?
#
loop_
_entity_poly.entity_id
_entity_poly.type
_entity_poly.pdbx_seq_one_letter_code
_entity_poly.pdbx_strand_id
1 'polypeptide(L)'
;MRNNWMKSSLCKQSDLENTKFIDMCKTLKTAEWFEQFGKTNHIVIPKGILHRKAWEYAFIALALEERGMLKPGKRGLGFAVGTEPLPAYFAAKGCEIVATDLNAKEAGAWSQTGQNTGGDIKKLNSLGICPKPVFEKKVSYRDADMNDIPADLMKEEFDFCWSSCAIEHVGSLKKSKMFLKNMLKTLKPGGIAIHTTEYNLSSNTDTIEDGESVIWRKKDVLEVIEDLKL
;
A
#
# COMPACT_ATOMS: atom_id res chain seq x y z
N MET A 1 -14.37 -12.14 23.39
CA MET A 1 -12.90 -11.88 23.38
C MET A 1 -12.66 -10.63 22.53
N ARG A 2 -12.03 -9.59 23.08
CA ARG A 2 -11.63 -8.42 22.27
C ARG A 2 -10.49 -8.88 21.35
N ASN A 3 -10.73 -8.90 20.05
CA ASN A 3 -9.70 -9.19 19.07
C ASN A 3 -8.60 -8.14 19.22
N ASN A 4 -7.41 -8.58 19.58
CA ASN A 4 -6.24 -7.71 19.80
C ASN A 4 -5.49 -7.44 18.49
N TRP A 5 -6.25 -7.04 17.45
CA TRP A 5 -5.71 -6.75 16.13
C TRP A 5 -4.82 -5.51 16.14
N MET A 6 -3.89 -5.47 15.22
CA MET A 6 -3.10 -4.26 14.95
C MET A 6 -4.05 -3.09 14.65
N LYS A 7 -3.82 -1.98 15.36
CA LYS A 7 -4.59 -0.74 15.19
C LYS A 7 -3.79 0.23 14.33
N SER A 8 -4.48 1.23 13.78
CA SER A 8 -3.82 2.39 13.17
C SER A 8 -2.80 2.98 14.15
N SER A 9 -1.58 3.14 13.70
CA SER A 9 -0.46 3.59 14.55
C SER A 9 0.60 4.34 13.72
N LEU A 10 1.44 5.09 14.42
CA LEU A 10 2.66 5.62 13.85
C LEU A 10 3.74 4.54 13.76
N CYS A 11 4.62 4.64 12.77
CA CYS A 11 5.86 3.88 12.73
C CYS A 11 6.75 4.29 13.93
N LYS A 12 7.16 3.33 14.72
CA LYS A 12 8.01 3.54 15.90
C LYS A 12 9.27 2.71 15.79
N GLN A 13 10.35 3.17 16.43
CA GLN A 13 11.60 2.41 16.52
C GLN A 13 11.36 1.00 17.09
N SER A 14 10.50 0.88 18.11
CA SER A 14 10.14 -0.41 18.70
C SER A 14 9.49 -1.40 17.73
N ASP A 15 8.81 -0.93 16.68
CA ASP A 15 8.25 -1.80 15.67
C ASP A 15 9.35 -2.43 14.83
N LEU A 16 10.39 -1.65 14.50
CA LEU A 16 11.56 -2.11 13.74
C LEU A 16 12.44 -3.09 14.51
N GLU A 17 12.30 -3.13 15.84
CA GLU A 17 12.96 -4.09 16.75
C GLU A 17 12.07 -5.30 17.05
N ASN A 18 10.81 -5.27 16.66
CA ASN A 18 9.85 -6.34 16.89
C ASN A 18 10.09 -7.52 15.94
N THR A 19 10.23 -8.73 16.49
CA THR A 19 10.49 -9.96 15.73
C THR A 19 9.44 -10.22 14.64
N LYS A 20 8.15 -9.98 14.91
CA LYS A 20 7.09 -10.13 13.91
C LYS A 20 7.33 -9.25 12.67
N PHE A 21 7.69 -7.98 12.88
CA PHE A 21 8.00 -7.06 11.80
C PHE A 21 9.27 -7.47 11.06
N ILE A 22 10.32 -7.84 11.79
CA ILE A 22 11.59 -8.30 11.21
C ILE A 22 11.36 -9.54 10.34
N ASP A 23 10.60 -10.51 10.82
CA ASP A 23 10.34 -11.75 10.09
C ASP A 23 9.42 -11.51 8.87
N MET A 24 8.45 -10.59 8.98
CA MET A 24 7.66 -10.17 7.82
C MET A 24 8.53 -9.44 6.79
N CYS A 25 9.43 -8.55 7.20
CA CYS A 25 10.38 -7.91 6.31
C CYS A 25 11.26 -8.91 5.56
N LYS A 26 11.77 -9.96 6.24
CA LYS A 26 12.50 -11.06 5.60
C LYS A 26 11.62 -11.81 4.59
N THR A 27 10.38 -12.13 4.98
CA THR A 27 9.42 -12.82 4.11
C THR A 27 9.11 -12.03 2.85
N LEU A 28 8.96 -10.73 2.97
CA LEU A 28 8.73 -9.79 1.87
C LEU A 28 10.03 -9.45 1.10
N LYS A 29 11.19 -9.95 1.54
CA LYS A 29 12.51 -9.65 0.96
C LYS A 29 12.74 -8.14 0.81
N THR A 30 12.38 -7.37 1.83
CA THR A 30 12.45 -5.91 1.74
C THR A 30 13.88 -5.39 1.59
N ALA A 31 14.88 -6.07 2.14
CA ALA A 31 16.28 -5.70 1.96
C ALA A 31 16.70 -5.81 0.49
N GLU A 32 16.35 -6.91 -0.16
CA GLU A 32 16.61 -7.14 -1.58
C GLU A 32 15.82 -6.17 -2.47
N TRP A 33 14.58 -5.86 -2.08
CA TRP A 33 13.79 -4.84 -2.77
C TRP A 33 14.49 -3.48 -2.73
N PHE A 34 14.98 -3.06 -1.56
CA PHE A 34 15.71 -1.80 -1.43
C PHE A 34 17.03 -1.81 -2.20
N GLU A 35 17.72 -2.93 -2.29
CA GLU A 35 18.93 -3.06 -3.08
C GLU A 35 18.64 -2.86 -4.58
N GLN A 36 17.54 -3.46 -5.08
CA GLN A 36 17.10 -3.26 -6.47
C GLN A 36 16.66 -1.82 -6.72
N PHE A 37 15.83 -1.27 -5.83
CA PHE A 37 15.35 0.10 -5.89
C PHE A 37 16.51 1.11 -5.83
N GLY A 38 17.45 0.92 -4.93
CA GLY A 38 18.64 1.77 -4.82
C GLY A 38 19.50 1.79 -6.08
N LYS A 39 19.69 0.64 -6.72
CA LYS A 39 20.41 0.54 -8.01
C LYS A 39 19.70 1.33 -9.11
N THR A 40 18.39 1.23 -9.20
CA THR A 40 17.58 1.92 -10.22
C THR A 40 17.55 3.44 -9.99
N ASN A 41 17.54 3.89 -8.75
CA ASN A 41 17.39 5.31 -8.39
C ASN A 41 18.69 5.97 -7.95
N HIS A 42 19.84 5.29 -8.03
CA HIS A 42 21.13 5.77 -7.55
C HIS A 42 21.12 6.18 -6.07
N ILE A 43 20.25 5.56 -5.27
CA ILE A 43 20.13 5.82 -3.83
C ILE A 43 20.93 4.79 -3.06
N VAL A 44 21.85 5.25 -2.23
CA VAL A 44 22.61 4.39 -1.31
C VAL A 44 21.83 4.27 -0.02
N ILE A 45 21.21 3.10 0.23
CA ILE A 45 20.60 2.79 1.52
C ILE A 45 21.67 2.08 2.36
N PRO A 46 22.09 2.64 3.52
CA PRO A 46 23.09 2.03 4.36
C PRO A 46 22.67 0.63 4.78
N LYS A 47 23.60 -0.33 4.71
CA LYS A 47 23.36 -1.73 5.10
C LYS A 47 22.95 -1.81 6.57
N GLY A 48 21.83 -2.47 6.85
CA GLY A 48 21.32 -2.65 8.21
C GLY A 48 20.35 -1.56 8.68
N ILE A 49 20.06 -0.53 7.89
CA ILE A 49 19.01 0.45 8.21
C ILE A 49 17.68 -0.06 7.65
N LEU A 50 16.72 -0.29 8.55
CA LEU A 50 15.34 -0.56 8.17
C LEU A 50 14.68 0.77 7.76
N HIS A 51 14.44 0.90 6.48
CA HIS A 51 13.75 2.06 5.94
C HIS A 51 12.25 2.00 6.29
N ARG A 52 11.57 3.16 6.48
CA ARG A 52 10.13 3.22 6.78
C ARG A 52 9.26 2.42 5.81
N LYS A 53 9.61 2.34 4.53
CA LYS A 53 8.92 1.51 3.54
C LYS A 53 8.88 0.02 3.91
N ALA A 54 9.94 -0.51 4.54
CA ALA A 54 9.92 -1.88 5.03
C ALA A 54 8.87 -2.06 6.13
N TRP A 55 8.74 -1.06 7.03
CA TRP A 55 7.69 -1.04 8.04
C TRP A 55 6.30 -0.98 7.40
N GLU A 56 6.09 -0.13 6.41
CA GLU A 56 4.81 0.03 5.72
C GLU A 56 4.34 -1.29 5.10
N TYR A 57 5.21 -1.96 4.35
CA TYR A 57 4.90 -3.25 3.74
C TYR A 57 4.62 -4.33 4.80
N ALA A 58 5.44 -4.40 5.84
CA ALA A 58 5.24 -5.36 6.93
C ALA A 58 3.95 -5.06 7.70
N PHE A 59 3.64 -3.79 7.96
CA PHE A 59 2.41 -3.38 8.63
C PHE A 59 1.16 -3.80 7.83
N ILE A 60 1.12 -3.49 6.54
CA ILE A 60 0.00 -3.85 5.67
C ILE A 60 -0.20 -5.36 5.64
N ALA A 61 0.89 -6.13 5.44
CA ALA A 61 0.83 -7.58 5.39
C ALA A 61 0.35 -8.19 6.72
N LEU A 62 0.94 -7.79 7.85
CA LEU A 62 0.57 -8.28 9.19
C LEU A 62 -0.86 -7.93 9.56
N ALA A 63 -1.30 -6.70 9.28
CA ALA A 63 -2.65 -6.25 9.57
C ALA A 63 -3.71 -7.03 8.79
N LEU A 64 -3.44 -7.38 7.53
CA LEU A 64 -4.31 -8.22 6.72
C LEU A 64 -4.28 -9.69 7.15
N GLU A 65 -3.11 -10.23 7.53
CA GLU A 65 -3.01 -11.61 8.06
C GLU A 65 -3.81 -11.77 9.36
N GLU A 66 -3.64 -10.87 10.32
CA GLU A 66 -4.35 -10.92 11.60
C GLU A 66 -5.88 -10.87 11.43
N ARG A 67 -6.35 -10.22 10.36
CA ARG A 67 -7.79 -10.15 10.02
C ARG A 67 -8.27 -11.30 9.14
N GLY A 68 -7.41 -12.28 8.85
CA GLY A 68 -7.74 -13.46 8.04
C GLY A 68 -8.03 -13.14 6.58
N MET A 69 -7.48 -12.04 6.06
CA MET A 69 -7.68 -11.64 4.65
C MET A 69 -6.72 -12.38 3.70
N LEU A 70 -5.54 -12.81 4.17
CA LEU A 70 -4.55 -13.44 3.31
C LEU A 70 -4.72 -14.98 3.27
N LYS A 71 -5.69 -15.43 2.47
CA LYS A 71 -5.98 -16.86 2.26
C LYS A 71 -6.68 -17.11 0.92
N PRO A 72 -6.70 -18.37 0.43
CA PRO A 72 -7.42 -18.73 -0.80
C PRO A 72 -8.88 -18.28 -0.79
N GLY A 73 -9.35 -17.80 -1.94
CA GLY A 73 -10.72 -17.30 -2.14
C GLY A 73 -10.91 -15.82 -1.77
N LYS A 74 -9.89 -15.14 -1.21
CA LYS A 74 -9.91 -13.70 -0.97
C LYS A 74 -9.43 -12.92 -2.18
N ARG A 75 -10.07 -11.78 -2.46
CA ARG A 75 -9.71 -10.83 -3.53
C ARG A 75 -9.20 -9.53 -2.94
N GLY A 76 -8.05 -9.09 -3.41
CA GLY A 76 -7.41 -7.84 -2.97
C GLY A 76 -7.25 -6.84 -4.12
N LEU A 77 -7.41 -5.55 -3.82
CA LEU A 77 -7.19 -4.43 -4.73
C LEU A 77 -6.07 -3.54 -4.19
N GLY A 78 -4.96 -3.45 -4.92
CA GLY A 78 -3.85 -2.56 -4.61
C GLY A 78 -3.94 -1.27 -5.41
N PHE A 79 -3.83 -0.12 -4.74
CA PHE A 79 -3.79 1.19 -5.38
C PHE A 79 -2.37 1.74 -5.39
N ALA A 80 -1.93 2.25 -6.54
CA ALA A 80 -0.60 2.81 -6.75
C ALA A 80 0.50 1.88 -6.23
N VAL A 81 0.45 0.61 -6.66
CA VAL A 81 1.31 -0.45 -6.13
C VAL A 81 2.79 -0.27 -6.50
N GLY A 82 3.11 0.55 -7.49
CA GLY A 82 4.48 0.74 -7.94
C GLY A 82 5.16 -0.59 -8.27
N THR A 83 6.27 -0.86 -7.61
CA THR A 83 7.03 -2.11 -7.73
C THR A 83 7.13 -2.87 -6.40
N GLU A 84 6.17 -2.65 -5.49
CA GLU A 84 6.17 -3.24 -4.16
C GLU A 84 5.99 -4.76 -4.16
N PRO A 85 6.49 -5.47 -3.12
CA PRO A 85 6.44 -6.94 -3.05
C PRO A 85 5.07 -7.48 -2.61
N LEU A 86 4.15 -6.64 -2.12
CA LEU A 86 2.87 -7.04 -1.54
C LEU A 86 1.97 -7.85 -2.49
N PRO A 87 1.80 -7.47 -3.78
CA PRO A 87 0.99 -8.26 -4.71
C PRO A 87 1.47 -9.72 -4.85
N ALA A 88 2.80 -9.92 -4.92
CA ALA A 88 3.37 -11.27 -5.01
C ALA A 88 3.16 -12.05 -3.70
N TYR A 89 3.36 -11.41 -2.56
CA TYR A 89 3.13 -12.05 -1.26
C TYR A 89 1.69 -12.48 -1.06
N PHE A 90 0.73 -11.62 -1.39
CA PHE A 90 -0.69 -11.95 -1.25
C PHE A 90 -1.12 -13.05 -2.21
N ALA A 91 -0.59 -13.06 -3.43
CA ALA A 91 -0.80 -14.14 -4.38
C ALA A 91 -0.23 -15.47 -3.89
N ALA A 92 0.96 -15.46 -3.27
CA ALA A 92 1.56 -16.64 -2.66
C ALA A 92 0.71 -17.21 -1.50
N LYS A 93 -0.06 -16.37 -0.80
CA LYS A 93 -1.07 -16.80 0.20
C LYS A 93 -2.37 -17.32 -0.44
N GLY A 94 -2.48 -17.30 -1.78
CA GLY A 94 -3.63 -17.81 -2.52
C GLY A 94 -4.71 -16.79 -2.85
N CYS A 95 -4.49 -15.51 -2.55
CA CYS A 95 -5.41 -14.42 -2.90
C CYS A 95 -5.42 -14.16 -4.42
N GLU A 96 -6.54 -13.65 -4.92
CA GLU A 96 -6.64 -13.04 -6.25
C GLU A 96 -6.41 -11.55 -6.14
N ILE A 97 -5.46 -11.02 -6.89
CA ILE A 97 -5.00 -9.64 -6.75
C ILE A 97 -5.24 -8.88 -8.04
N VAL A 98 -5.87 -7.71 -7.91
CA VAL A 98 -5.88 -6.67 -8.92
C VAL A 98 -4.93 -5.58 -8.44
N ALA A 99 -3.79 -5.46 -9.09
CA ALA A 99 -2.81 -4.42 -8.84
C ALA A 99 -3.12 -3.24 -9.76
N THR A 100 -3.17 -2.03 -9.22
CA THR A 100 -3.41 -0.83 -10.02
C THR A 100 -2.33 0.23 -9.77
N ASP A 101 -2.09 1.03 -10.80
CA ASP A 101 -1.21 2.18 -10.73
C ASP A 101 -1.66 3.22 -11.74
N LEU A 102 -1.14 4.43 -11.65
CA LEU A 102 -1.37 5.46 -12.64
C LEU A 102 -0.73 5.05 -13.97
N ASN A 103 -1.38 5.40 -15.08
CA ASN A 103 -0.81 5.15 -16.40
C ASN A 103 0.60 5.77 -16.51
N ALA A 104 1.54 5.05 -17.08
CA ALA A 104 2.94 5.48 -17.14
C ALA A 104 3.15 6.86 -17.81
N LYS A 105 2.26 7.26 -18.74
CA LYS A 105 2.32 8.57 -19.39
C LYS A 105 1.88 9.71 -18.45
N GLU A 106 1.05 9.40 -17.47
CA GLU A 106 0.51 10.34 -16.48
C GLU A 106 1.33 10.31 -15.19
N ALA A 107 2.10 9.26 -14.96
CA ALA A 107 2.88 9.03 -13.75
C ALA A 107 4.09 9.98 -13.58
N GLY A 108 4.46 10.77 -14.63
CA GLY A 108 5.47 11.82 -14.50
C GLY A 108 6.77 11.37 -13.84
N ALA A 109 7.12 12.01 -12.71
CA ALA A 109 8.32 11.71 -11.95
C ALA A 109 8.39 10.26 -11.43
N TRP A 110 7.26 9.61 -11.13
CA TRP A 110 7.20 8.22 -10.66
C TRP A 110 7.68 7.22 -11.71
N SER A 111 7.41 7.49 -12.99
CA SER A 111 7.95 6.69 -14.10
C SER A 111 9.46 6.89 -14.25
N GLN A 112 9.96 8.12 -14.08
CA GLN A 112 11.37 8.45 -14.19
C GLN A 112 12.20 7.82 -13.07
N THR A 113 11.64 7.75 -11.86
CA THR A 113 12.30 7.14 -10.69
C THR A 113 12.11 5.62 -10.62
N GLY A 114 11.45 5.01 -11.60
CA GLY A 114 11.21 3.56 -11.63
C GLY A 114 10.26 3.07 -10.53
N GLN A 115 9.51 3.97 -9.90
CA GLN A 115 8.53 3.63 -8.87
C GLN A 115 7.20 3.19 -9.46
N ASN A 116 6.88 3.54 -10.70
CA ASN A 116 5.72 3.04 -11.43
C ASN A 116 6.09 1.75 -12.20
N THR A 117 5.19 0.77 -12.23
CA THR A 117 5.42 -0.48 -12.96
C THR A 117 5.58 -0.28 -14.46
N GLY A 118 4.98 0.79 -15.00
CA GLY A 118 4.89 1.00 -16.46
C GLY A 118 4.08 -0.08 -17.17
N GLY A 119 3.19 -0.78 -16.46
CA GLY A 119 2.40 -1.89 -16.98
C GLY A 119 3.14 -3.24 -17.00
N ASP A 120 4.41 -3.28 -16.61
CA ASP A 120 5.15 -4.55 -16.53
C ASP A 120 4.87 -5.26 -15.21
N ILE A 121 3.85 -6.11 -15.21
CA ILE A 121 3.43 -6.90 -14.04
C ILE A 121 4.56 -7.77 -13.46
N LYS A 122 5.58 -8.14 -14.25
CA LYS A 122 6.69 -8.99 -13.78
C LYS A 122 7.50 -8.30 -12.68
N LYS A 123 7.54 -6.97 -12.68
CA LYS A 123 8.23 -6.18 -11.65
C LYS A 123 7.66 -6.43 -10.25
N LEU A 124 6.36 -6.71 -10.13
CA LEU A 124 5.69 -7.00 -8.86
C LEU A 124 6.12 -8.34 -8.22
N ASN A 125 6.80 -9.20 -8.99
CA ASN A 125 7.36 -10.47 -8.48
C ASN A 125 8.86 -10.62 -8.83
N SER A 126 9.57 -9.50 -9.02
CA SER A 126 11.00 -9.50 -9.38
C SER A 126 11.87 -10.24 -8.35
N LEU A 127 11.44 -10.27 -7.11
CA LEU A 127 12.12 -10.98 -6.00
C LEU A 127 11.76 -12.47 -5.92
N GLY A 128 10.87 -12.98 -6.78
CA GLY A 128 10.46 -14.37 -6.77
C GLY A 128 9.78 -14.82 -5.46
N ILE A 129 8.99 -13.94 -4.84
CA ILE A 129 8.25 -14.24 -3.60
C ILE A 129 7.13 -15.25 -3.88
N CYS A 130 6.45 -15.09 -5.02
CA CYS A 130 5.41 -16.00 -5.48
C CYS A 130 5.96 -16.92 -6.58
N PRO A 131 5.69 -18.24 -6.57
CA PRO A 131 6.00 -19.10 -7.70
C PRO A 131 5.37 -18.53 -8.99
N LYS A 132 6.17 -18.43 -10.05
CA LYS A 132 5.75 -17.77 -11.30
C LYS A 132 4.40 -18.24 -11.84
N PRO A 133 4.08 -19.56 -11.93
CA PRO A 133 2.78 -20.01 -12.42
C PRO A 133 1.59 -19.58 -11.54
N VAL A 134 1.82 -19.47 -10.22
CA VAL A 134 0.81 -18.99 -9.27
C VAL A 134 0.59 -17.50 -9.44
N PHE A 135 1.69 -16.73 -9.54
CA PHE A 135 1.66 -15.29 -9.74
C PHE A 135 0.90 -14.92 -11.01
N GLU A 136 1.25 -15.51 -12.14
CA GLU A 136 0.63 -15.25 -13.45
C GLU A 136 -0.87 -15.59 -13.47
N LYS A 137 -1.30 -16.57 -12.67
CA LYS A 137 -2.71 -16.93 -12.53
C LYS A 137 -3.49 -16.02 -11.58
N LYS A 138 -2.82 -15.49 -10.56
CA LYS A 138 -3.47 -14.84 -9.40
C LYS A 138 -3.38 -13.33 -9.40
N VAL A 139 -2.43 -12.75 -10.14
CA VAL A 139 -2.22 -11.31 -10.18
C VAL A 139 -2.57 -10.78 -11.56
N SER A 140 -3.44 -9.79 -11.61
CA SER A 140 -3.70 -8.96 -12.78
C SER A 140 -3.28 -7.53 -12.51
N TYR A 141 -2.99 -6.79 -13.58
CA TYR A 141 -2.65 -5.38 -13.51
C TYR A 141 -3.53 -4.57 -14.44
N ARG A 142 -3.88 -3.35 -14.02
CA ARG A 142 -4.53 -2.36 -14.86
C ARG A 142 -4.22 -0.94 -14.39
N ASP A 143 -4.33 0.01 -15.31
CA ASP A 143 -4.24 1.42 -14.97
C ASP A 143 -5.48 1.87 -14.18
N ALA A 144 -5.26 2.67 -13.13
CA ALA A 144 -6.32 3.36 -12.40
C ALA A 144 -5.76 4.60 -11.70
N ASP A 145 -6.43 5.72 -11.88
CA ASP A 145 -6.19 6.94 -11.09
C ASP A 145 -6.95 6.86 -9.77
N MET A 146 -6.26 7.10 -8.66
CA MET A 146 -6.87 7.18 -7.33
C MET A 146 -7.89 8.33 -7.23
N ASN A 147 -7.75 9.38 -8.05
CA ASN A 147 -8.72 10.48 -8.12
C ASN A 147 -9.98 10.14 -8.91
N ASP A 148 -9.91 9.14 -9.80
CA ASP A 148 -11.04 8.69 -10.63
C ASP A 148 -11.03 7.15 -10.75
N ILE A 149 -11.44 6.49 -9.66
CA ILE A 149 -11.47 5.02 -9.60
C ILE A 149 -12.44 4.50 -10.67
N PRO A 150 -11.99 3.62 -11.58
CA PRO A 150 -12.86 3.04 -12.61
C PRO A 150 -14.13 2.40 -12.02
N ALA A 151 -15.28 2.73 -12.60
CA ALA A 151 -16.59 2.31 -12.09
C ALA A 151 -16.76 0.77 -11.99
N ASP A 152 -16.07 0.01 -12.83
CA ASP A 152 -16.08 -1.44 -12.79
C ASP A 152 -15.30 -2.02 -11.60
N LEU A 153 -14.42 -1.24 -10.96
CA LEU A 153 -13.79 -1.60 -9.68
C LEU A 153 -14.67 -1.25 -8.47
N MET A 154 -15.65 -0.36 -8.62
CA MET A 154 -16.55 0.10 -7.56
C MET A 154 -17.82 -0.75 -7.47
N LYS A 155 -17.67 -2.08 -7.43
CA LYS A 155 -18.80 -3.05 -7.40
C LYS A 155 -18.85 -3.89 -6.13
N GLU A 156 -18.21 -3.44 -5.06
CA GLU A 156 -18.17 -4.16 -3.79
C GLU A 156 -17.70 -5.62 -3.91
N GLU A 157 -16.64 -5.84 -4.72
CA GLU A 157 -16.16 -7.19 -5.04
C GLU A 157 -14.88 -7.61 -4.28
N PHE A 158 -14.20 -6.67 -3.62
CA PHE A 158 -12.92 -6.94 -2.97
C PHE A 158 -13.09 -7.21 -1.48
N ASP A 159 -12.36 -8.19 -0.96
CA ASP A 159 -12.31 -8.51 0.47
C ASP A 159 -11.39 -7.54 1.21
N PHE A 160 -10.39 -7.02 0.54
CA PHE A 160 -9.48 -6.02 1.08
C PHE A 160 -8.90 -5.11 0.00
N CYS A 161 -8.49 -3.91 0.40
CA CYS A 161 -7.69 -3.03 -0.42
C CYS A 161 -6.53 -2.42 0.38
N TRP A 162 -5.52 -1.92 -0.34
CA TRP A 162 -4.38 -1.27 0.28
C TRP A 162 -3.73 -0.23 -0.63
N SER A 163 -2.96 0.68 0.00
CA SER A 163 -1.95 1.50 -0.66
C SER A 163 -0.81 1.78 0.31
N SER A 164 0.39 1.98 -0.20
CA SER A 164 1.59 2.22 0.58
C SER A 164 2.22 3.57 0.23
N CYS A 165 2.06 4.59 1.09
CA CYS A 165 2.50 5.97 0.84
C CYS A 165 2.09 6.48 -0.55
N ALA A 166 0.81 6.48 -0.83
CA ALA A 166 0.26 6.92 -2.11
C ALA A 166 -0.85 7.96 -1.94
N ILE A 167 -1.63 7.88 -0.86
CA ILE A 167 -2.75 8.80 -0.65
C ILE A 167 -2.31 10.25 -0.46
N GLU A 168 -1.07 10.50 -0.07
CA GLU A 168 -0.49 11.83 0.02
C GLU A 168 -0.14 12.46 -1.32
N HIS A 169 -0.10 11.65 -2.40
CA HIS A 169 0.35 12.07 -3.74
C HIS A 169 -0.79 12.34 -4.72
N VAL A 170 -2.03 12.34 -4.27
CA VAL A 170 -3.21 12.59 -5.14
C VAL A 170 -3.49 14.08 -5.37
N GLY A 171 -2.60 14.98 -4.94
CA GLY A 171 -2.59 16.42 -5.24
C GLY A 171 -3.14 17.31 -4.15
N SER A 172 -3.99 16.83 -3.22
CA SER A 172 -4.43 17.61 -2.05
C SER A 172 -5.00 16.73 -0.95
N LEU A 173 -5.01 17.22 0.31
CA LEU A 173 -5.69 16.54 1.43
C LEU A 173 -7.18 16.30 1.14
N LYS A 174 -7.83 17.25 0.47
CA LYS A 174 -9.23 17.09 0.05
C LYS A 174 -9.41 15.90 -0.89
N LYS A 175 -8.54 15.75 -1.89
CA LYS A 175 -8.54 14.62 -2.82
C LYS A 175 -8.21 13.31 -2.12
N SER A 176 -7.23 13.31 -1.20
CA SER A 176 -6.90 12.14 -0.38
C SER A 176 -8.09 11.64 0.44
N LYS A 177 -8.81 12.54 1.11
CA LYS A 177 -10.03 12.22 1.86
C LYS A 177 -11.13 11.70 0.92
N MET A 178 -11.28 12.29 -0.27
CA MET A 178 -12.25 11.85 -1.27
C MET A 178 -11.92 10.44 -1.79
N PHE A 179 -10.64 10.16 -2.05
CA PHE A 179 -10.19 8.82 -2.44
C PHE A 179 -10.61 7.79 -1.38
N LEU A 180 -10.32 8.04 -0.09
CA LEU A 180 -10.69 7.13 1.00
C LEU A 180 -12.20 6.87 1.08
N LYS A 181 -13.04 7.87 0.76
CA LYS A 181 -14.49 7.68 0.66
C LYS A 181 -14.90 6.84 -0.55
N ASN A 182 -14.29 7.11 -1.70
CA ASN A 182 -14.65 6.43 -2.95
C ASN A 182 -14.16 4.97 -2.98
N MET A 183 -12.95 4.69 -2.45
CA MET A 183 -12.41 3.32 -2.44
C MET A 183 -13.27 2.36 -1.61
N LEU A 184 -14.05 2.82 -0.63
CA LEU A 184 -14.97 1.95 0.11
C LEU A 184 -15.99 1.27 -0.81
N LYS A 185 -16.36 1.89 -1.93
CA LYS A 185 -17.25 1.29 -2.94
C LYS A 185 -16.64 0.10 -3.67
N THR A 186 -15.35 -0.13 -3.50
CA THR A 186 -14.67 -1.31 -4.05
C THR A 186 -14.78 -2.52 -3.13
N LEU A 187 -15.02 -2.29 -1.83
CA LEU A 187 -15.00 -3.31 -0.81
C LEU A 187 -16.37 -3.96 -0.60
N LYS A 188 -16.37 -5.26 -0.40
CA LYS A 188 -17.53 -5.98 0.15
C LYS A 188 -17.91 -5.43 1.53
N PRO A 189 -19.17 -5.56 1.96
CA PRO A 189 -19.52 -5.36 3.37
C PRO A 189 -18.61 -6.19 4.28
N GLY A 190 -17.99 -5.54 5.28
CA GLY A 190 -17.00 -6.17 6.17
C GLY A 190 -15.61 -6.33 5.55
N GLY A 191 -15.35 -5.76 4.39
CA GLY A 191 -14.03 -5.68 3.78
C GLY A 191 -13.06 -4.80 4.57
N ILE A 192 -11.76 -4.95 4.34
CA ILE A 192 -10.70 -4.27 5.09
C ILE A 192 -9.89 -3.37 4.18
N ALA A 193 -9.68 -2.12 4.58
CA ALA A 193 -8.77 -1.18 3.93
C ALA A 193 -7.55 -0.91 4.83
N ILE A 194 -6.35 -0.98 4.27
CA ILE A 194 -5.10 -0.63 4.96
C ILE A 194 -4.31 0.34 4.09
N HIS A 195 -4.10 1.54 4.61
CA HIS A 195 -3.33 2.58 3.94
C HIS A 195 -2.23 3.11 4.84
N THR A 196 -1.07 3.43 4.28
CA THR A 196 -0.02 4.17 4.97
C THR A 196 0.16 5.53 4.31
N THR A 197 0.56 6.54 5.07
CA THR A 197 0.75 7.90 4.58
C THR A 197 1.71 8.70 5.46
N GLU A 198 2.19 9.82 4.93
CA GLU A 198 2.97 10.79 5.68
C GLU A 198 2.11 11.51 6.73
N TYR A 199 2.64 11.62 7.96
CA TYR A 199 1.92 12.19 9.10
C TYR A 199 2.69 13.31 9.78
N ASN A 200 2.02 14.42 10.07
CA ASN A 200 2.60 15.57 10.75
C ASN A 200 2.68 15.34 12.27
N LEU A 201 3.89 15.19 12.78
CA LEU A 201 4.15 15.04 14.22
C LEU A 201 4.26 16.37 14.96
N SER A 202 4.50 17.48 14.25
CA SER A 202 4.84 18.77 14.84
C SER A 202 3.65 19.70 15.01
N SER A 203 2.61 19.58 14.15
CA SER A 203 1.45 20.48 14.20
C SER A 203 0.15 19.75 13.86
N ASN A 204 -0.93 20.15 14.55
CA ASN A 204 -2.30 19.74 14.20
C ASN A 204 -3.08 20.86 13.49
N THR A 205 -2.47 22.03 13.29
CA THR A 205 -3.04 23.19 12.59
C THR A 205 -2.39 23.39 11.24
N ASP A 206 -1.06 23.47 11.21
CA ASP A 206 -0.28 23.81 10.02
C ASP A 206 0.21 22.56 9.33
N THR A 207 0.10 22.49 7.99
CA THR A 207 0.60 21.39 7.19
C THR A 207 0.63 21.77 5.70
N ILE A 208 1.18 20.91 4.89
CA ILE A 208 1.09 20.98 3.42
C ILE A 208 -0.23 20.32 3.01
N GLU A 209 -1.17 21.13 2.53
CA GLU A 209 -2.50 20.66 2.15
C GLU A 209 -2.67 20.39 0.64
N ASP A 210 -1.82 21.01 -0.19
CA ASP A 210 -1.86 20.93 -1.65
C ASP A 210 -0.46 20.69 -2.23
N GLY A 211 -0.38 20.05 -3.40
CA GLY A 211 0.86 19.80 -4.14
C GLY A 211 1.17 18.34 -4.34
N GLU A 212 2.43 18.06 -4.70
CA GLU A 212 2.89 16.70 -5.02
C GLU A 212 2.89 15.73 -3.82
N SER A 213 2.99 16.28 -2.61
CA SER A 213 2.95 15.49 -1.37
C SER A 213 2.30 16.31 -0.27
N VAL A 214 1.16 15.82 0.22
CA VAL A 214 0.47 16.42 1.37
C VAL A 214 0.81 15.66 2.65
N ILE A 215 0.71 16.33 3.81
CA ILE A 215 1.05 15.70 5.08
C ILE A 215 -0.18 15.71 5.99
N TRP A 216 -0.62 14.52 6.39
CA TRP A 216 -1.82 14.33 7.20
C TRP A 216 -1.60 14.75 8.66
N ARG A 217 -2.55 15.49 9.24
CA ARG A 217 -2.61 15.81 10.67
C ARG A 217 -3.53 14.88 11.42
N LYS A 218 -3.43 14.88 12.74
CA LYS A 218 -4.38 14.12 13.59
C LYS A 218 -5.84 14.53 13.31
N LYS A 219 -6.12 15.83 13.15
CA LYS A 219 -7.48 16.28 12.83
C LYS A 219 -8.01 15.72 11.51
N ASP A 220 -7.16 15.59 10.48
CA ASP A 220 -7.55 15.08 9.18
C ASP A 220 -7.92 13.60 9.25
N VAL A 221 -7.16 12.81 10.03
CA VAL A 221 -7.47 11.40 10.28
C VAL A 221 -8.78 11.25 11.04
N LEU A 222 -8.99 12.05 12.09
CA LEU A 222 -10.22 12.02 12.90
C LEU A 222 -11.45 12.42 12.08
N GLU A 223 -11.33 13.41 11.20
CA GLU A 223 -12.40 13.83 10.30
C GLU A 223 -12.81 12.69 9.37
N VAL A 224 -11.84 11.96 8.78
CA VAL A 224 -12.15 10.82 7.93
C VAL A 224 -12.82 9.69 8.73
N ILE A 225 -12.36 9.40 9.94
CA ILE A 225 -12.98 8.38 10.81
C ILE A 225 -14.43 8.74 11.09
N GLU A 226 -14.73 10.01 11.43
CA GLU A 226 -16.10 10.49 11.68
C GLU A 226 -16.96 10.43 10.41
N ASP A 227 -16.43 10.91 9.29
CA ASP A 227 -17.12 10.91 8.00
C ASP A 227 -17.47 9.50 7.50
N LEU A 228 -16.61 8.53 7.77
CA LEU A 228 -16.81 7.13 7.38
C LEU A 228 -17.58 6.33 8.45
N LYS A 229 -17.88 6.93 9.61
CA LYS A 229 -18.53 6.29 10.75
C LYS A 229 -17.84 4.98 11.18
N LEU A 230 -16.52 5.03 11.23
CA LEU A 230 -15.64 3.91 11.62
C LEU A 230 -15.41 3.85 13.13
#